data_5c923808a201d3d7df36467a916961d9
#
_entry.id   5c923808a201d3d7df36467a916961d9
#
_cell.length_a   1.000
_cell.length_b   1.000
_cell.length_c   1.000
_cell.angle_alpha   90.00
_cell.angle_beta   90.00
_cell.angle_gamma   90.00
#
_symmetry.space_group_name_H-M   'P 1'
#
loop_
_entity.id
_entity.type
_entity.pdbx_description
1 polymer ?
#
loop_
_entity_poly.entity_id
_entity_poly.type
_entity_poly.pdbx_seq_one_letter_code
_entity_poly.pdbx_strand_id
1 'polypeptide(L)'
;RMTAGKGIAAQVSGQDLLCGNEKFLEENGVAIDGSIRSVLEKLRSEGKASILVAAGAQCIGIIALSDVLRPEAKGMVSCLSSMHTRTVLLTGDNQKTAGYFAKQVGISEVRAQLLPEQKAEAVLKLQVQGGRCA
;
A
#
# COMPACT_ATOMS: atom_id res chain seq x y z
N ARG A 1 10.16 -7.24 -19.43
CA ARG A 1 11.08 -6.36 -18.69
C ARG A 1 10.40 -5.91 -17.40
N MET A 2 11.06 -6.13 -16.31
CA MET A 2 10.54 -5.79 -14.97
C MET A 2 11.26 -4.55 -14.45
N THR A 3 10.49 -3.58 -13.92
CA THR A 3 11.01 -2.42 -13.21
C THR A 3 10.63 -2.56 -11.74
N ALA A 4 11.62 -2.78 -10.90
CA ALA A 4 11.40 -3.04 -9.47
C ALA A 4 10.58 -1.92 -8.81
N GLY A 5 9.55 -2.30 -8.06
CA GLY A 5 8.64 -1.39 -7.38
C GLY A 5 7.67 -0.59 -8.25
N LYS A 6 7.72 -0.75 -9.56
CA LYS A 6 6.85 -0.03 -10.50
C LYS A 6 5.94 -0.95 -11.30
N GLY A 7 6.49 -1.92 -12.02
CA GLY A 7 5.69 -2.80 -12.85
C GLY A 7 6.50 -3.66 -13.83
N ILE A 8 5.78 -4.33 -14.69
CA ILE A 8 6.30 -5.26 -15.70
C ILE A 8 5.79 -4.82 -17.07
N ALA A 9 6.70 -4.75 -18.04
CA ALA A 9 6.38 -4.63 -19.45
C ALA A 9 6.71 -5.95 -20.16
N ALA A 10 5.77 -6.47 -20.92
CA ALA A 10 5.92 -7.71 -21.68
C ALA A 10 5.28 -7.56 -23.07
N GLN A 11 5.78 -8.32 -24.02
CA GLN A 11 5.18 -8.43 -25.34
C GLN A 11 4.58 -9.83 -25.50
N VAL A 12 3.28 -9.89 -25.78
CA VAL A 12 2.55 -11.14 -25.95
C VAL A 12 1.81 -11.09 -27.28
N SER A 13 2.09 -12.04 -28.14
CA SER A 13 1.46 -12.14 -29.46
C SER A 13 1.54 -10.84 -30.30
N GLY A 14 2.64 -10.10 -30.17
CA GLY A 14 2.84 -8.82 -30.89
C GLY A 14 2.17 -7.60 -30.25
N GLN A 15 1.51 -7.76 -29.10
CA GLN A 15 0.97 -6.66 -28.30
C GLN A 15 1.82 -6.36 -27.09
N ASP A 16 2.07 -5.08 -26.85
CA ASP A 16 2.75 -4.62 -25.67
C ASP A 16 1.77 -4.60 -24.50
N LEU A 17 2.09 -5.38 -23.45
CA LEU A 17 1.34 -5.44 -22.20
C LEU A 17 2.13 -4.77 -21.09
N LEU A 18 1.48 -3.90 -20.35
CA LEU A 18 2.02 -3.22 -19.19
C LEU A 18 1.18 -3.59 -17.96
N CYS A 19 1.85 -4.04 -16.92
CA CYS A 19 1.22 -4.33 -15.63
C CYS A 19 1.98 -3.60 -14.53
N GLY A 20 1.32 -2.72 -13.79
CA GLY A 20 1.99 -1.97 -12.75
C GLY A 20 1.12 -0.95 -12.05
N ASN A 21 1.77 -0.06 -11.30
CA ASN A 21 1.08 1.02 -10.64
C ASN A 21 0.70 2.15 -11.62
N GLU A 22 -0.15 3.06 -11.17
CA GLU A 22 -0.65 4.19 -11.96
C GLU A 22 0.50 5.00 -12.59
N LYS A 23 1.51 5.32 -11.80
CA LYS A 23 2.68 6.08 -12.25
C LYS A 23 3.47 5.38 -13.35
N PHE A 24 3.63 4.05 -13.25
CA PHE A 24 4.33 3.27 -14.26
C PHE A 24 3.61 3.28 -15.61
N LEU A 25 2.29 3.19 -15.59
CA LEU A 25 1.49 3.27 -16.83
C LEU A 25 1.55 4.66 -17.45
N GLU A 26 1.44 5.72 -16.65
CA GLU A 26 1.53 7.11 -17.12
C GLU A 26 2.93 7.42 -17.71
N GLU A 27 4.01 6.95 -17.07
CA GLU A 27 5.39 7.08 -17.56
C GLU A 27 5.58 6.39 -18.93
N ASN A 28 4.77 5.38 -19.25
CA ASN A 28 4.78 4.67 -20.53
C ASN A 28 3.70 5.16 -21.52
N GLY A 29 3.08 6.30 -21.25
CA GLY A 29 2.15 6.94 -22.18
C GLY A 29 0.75 6.33 -22.22
N VAL A 30 0.39 5.52 -21.21
CA VAL A 30 -0.95 4.94 -21.10
C VAL A 30 -1.91 5.95 -20.48
N ALA A 31 -3.00 6.24 -21.19
CA ALA A 31 -4.07 7.07 -20.65
C ALA A 31 -4.90 6.30 -19.61
N ILE A 32 -5.00 6.85 -18.41
CA ILE A 32 -5.84 6.31 -17.34
C ILE A 32 -7.12 7.13 -17.26
N ASP A 33 -8.23 6.51 -17.59
CA ASP A 33 -9.53 7.15 -17.58
C ASP A 33 -10.00 7.48 -16.13
N GLY A 34 -10.83 8.50 -16.00
CA GLY A 34 -11.41 8.92 -14.72
C GLY A 34 -12.23 7.83 -14.05
N SER A 35 -12.90 6.97 -14.81
CA SER A 35 -13.61 5.81 -14.29
C SER A 35 -12.68 4.82 -13.60
N ILE A 36 -11.52 4.56 -14.17
CA ILE A 36 -10.48 3.69 -13.61
C ILE A 36 -9.91 4.30 -12.33
N ARG A 37 -9.65 5.61 -12.32
CA ARG A 37 -9.19 6.33 -11.12
C ARG A 37 -10.19 6.24 -9.96
N SER A 38 -11.49 6.36 -10.25
CA SER A 38 -12.54 6.20 -9.25
C SER A 38 -12.54 4.80 -8.63
N VAL A 39 -12.37 3.76 -9.45
CA VAL A 39 -12.26 2.38 -8.97
C VAL A 39 -11.00 2.18 -8.14
N LEU A 40 -9.86 2.74 -8.55
CA LEU A 40 -8.61 2.70 -7.77
C LEU A 40 -8.77 3.32 -6.38
N GLU A 41 -9.40 4.49 -6.30
CA GLU A 41 -9.67 5.18 -5.05
C GLU A 41 -10.57 4.36 -4.12
N LYS A 42 -11.60 3.72 -4.69
CA LYS A 42 -12.46 2.81 -3.94
C LYS A 42 -11.69 1.62 -3.40
N LEU A 43 -10.90 0.95 -4.23
CA LEU A 43 -10.09 -0.19 -3.82
C LEU A 43 -9.07 0.18 -2.73
N ARG A 44 -8.42 1.34 -2.85
CA ARG A 44 -7.52 1.87 -1.82
C ARG A 44 -8.23 2.15 -0.51
N SER A 45 -9.44 2.70 -0.55
CA SER A 45 -10.24 2.95 0.66
C SER A 45 -10.69 1.65 1.35
N GLU A 46 -10.77 0.54 0.60
CA GLU A 46 -11.05 -0.80 1.11
C GLU A 46 -9.79 -1.55 1.57
N GLY A 47 -8.62 -0.89 1.58
CA GLY A 47 -7.35 -1.49 1.97
C GLY A 47 -6.75 -2.47 0.96
N LYS A 48 -7.20 -2.43 -0.29
CA LYS A 48 -6.72 -3.32 -1.36
C LYS A 48 -5.58 -2.67 -2.13
N ALA A 49 -4.56 -3.46 -2.45
CA ALA A 49 -3.56 -3.09 -3.43
C ALA A 49 -4.12 -3.31 -4.84
N SER A 50 -3.81 -2.44 -5.77
CA SER A 50 -4.29 -2.54 -7.15
C SER A 50 -3.15 -2.47 -8.15
N ILE A 51 -3.23 -3.34 -9.15
CA ILE A 51 -2.33 -3.38 -10.29
C ILE A 51 -3.15 -3.07 -11.54
N LEU A 52 -2.72 -2.08 -12.29
CA LEU A 52 -3.31 -1.75 -13.58
C LEU A 52 -2.71 -2.61 -14.68
N VAL A 53 -3.55 -3.01 -15.61
CA VAL A 53 -3.16 -3.75 -16.80
C VAL A 53 -3.51 -2.91 -18.04
N ALA A 54 -2.53 -2.69 -18.89
CA ALA A 54 -2.72 -1.98 -20.16
C ALA A 54 -2.25 -2.82 -21.34
N ALA A 55 -2.94 -2.68 -22.44
CA ALA A 55 -2.56 -3.21 -23.75
C ALA A 55 -2.33 -2.04 -24.72
N GLY A 56 -1.11 -1.88 -25.22
CA GLY A 56 -0.72 -0.69 -25.97
C GLY A 56 -0.85 0.58 -25.12
N ALA A 57 -1.54 1.58 -25.62
CA ALA A 57 -1.75 2.87 -24.96
C ALA A 57 -3.03 2.95 -24.10
N GLN A 58 -3.75 1.85 -23.95
CA GLN A 58 -5.04 1.82 -23.27
C GLN A 58 -5.03 0.90 -22.03
N CYS A 59 -5.51 1.41 -20.91
CA CYS A 59 -5.74 0.58 -19.72
C CYS A 59 -6.98 -0.30 -19.95
N ILE A 60 -6.80 -1.62 -19.84
CA ILE A 60 -7.84 -2.62 -20.09
C ILE A 60 -8.43 -3.24 -18.84
N GLY A 61 -7.80 -3.05 -17.69
CA GLY A 61 -8.31 -3.63 -16.46
C GLY A 61 -7.48 -3.32 -15.22
N ILE A 62 -8.04 -3.75 -14.09
CA ILE A 62 -7.44 -3.61 -12.76
C ILE A 62 -7.47 -4.97 -12.08
N ILE A 63 -6.35 -5.36 -11.48
CA ILE A 63 -6.25 -6.51 -10.59
C ILE A 63 -6.17 -5.99 -9.16
N ALA A 64 -7.14 -6.35 -8.33
CA ALA A 64 -7.15 -6.01 -6.92
C ALA A 64 -6.58 -7.17 -6.09
N LEU A 65 -5.65 -6.85 -5.21
CA LEU A 65 -5.05 -7.76 -4.25
C LEU A 65 -5.47 -7.34 -2.85
N SER A 66 -5.94 -8.28 -2.06
CA SER A 66 -6.33 -8.03 -0.67
C SER A 66 -5.51 -8.88 0.26
N ASP A 67 -4.80 -8.23 1.17
CA ASP A 67 -4.20 -8.90 2.31
C ASP A 67 -5.26 -9.16 3.37
N VAL A 68 -5.15 -10.31 4.03
CA VAL A 68 -6.01 -10.66 5.15
C VAL A 68 -5.25 -10.42 6.44
N LEU A 69 -5.81 -9.62 7.33
CA LEU A 69 -5.28 -9.46 8.67
C LEU A 69 -5.30 -10.80 9.40
N ARG A 70 -4.21 -11.11 10.10
CA ARG A 70 -4.17 -12.26 10.99
C ARG A 70 -5.24 -12.11 12.07
N PRO A 71 -6.02 -13.15 12.37
CA PRO A 71 -7.09 -13.06 13.38
C PRO A 71 -6.60 -12.56 14.75
N GLU A 72 -5.36 -12.91 15.11
CA GLU A 72 -4.74 -12.56 16.38
C GLU A 72 -4.30 -11.08 16.47
N ALA A 73 -4.14 -10.40 15.34
CA ALA A 73 -3.58 -9.04 15.31
C ALA A 73 -4.41 -8.05 16.13
N LYS A 74 -5.73 -8.10 16.01
CA LYS A 74 -6.64 -7.23 16.77
C LYS A 74 -6.57 -7.50 18.26
N GLY A 75 -6.54 -8.77 18.66
CA GLY A 75 -6.41 -9.19 20.06
C GLY A 75 -5.08 -8.75 20.65
N MET A 76 -3.99 -8.89 19.90
CA MET A 76 -2.67 -8.48 20.33
C MET A 76 -2.58 -6.96 20.55
N VAL A 77 -3.08 -6.16 19.63
CA VAL A 77 -3.10 -4.69 19.77
C VAL A 77 -3.96 -4.26 20.96
N SER A 78 -5.12 -4.88 21.17
CA SER A 78 -5.99 -4.63 22.32
C SER A 78 -5.28 -4.96 23.64
N CYS A 79 -4.56 -6.08 23.69
CA CYS A 79 -3.77 -6.46 24.87
C CYS A 79 -2.66 -5.45 25.18
N LEU A 80 -1.91 -5.01 24.17
CA LEU A 80 -0.88 -3.99 24.34
C LEU A 80 -1.45 -2.65 24.81
N SER A 81 -2.61 -2.26 24.29
CA SER A 81 -3.30 -1.05 24.74
C SER A 81 -3.74 -1.13 26.19
N SER A 82 -4.22 -2.30 26.65
CA SER A 82 -4.59 -2.53 28.07
C SER A 82 -3.39 -2.47 29.00
N MET A 83 -2.19 -2.74 28.49
CA MET A 83 -0.91 -2.62 29.20
C MET A 83 -0.33 -1.18 29.15
N HIS A 84 -1.11 -0.21 28.68
CA HIS A 84 -0.68 1.19 28.46
C HIS A 84 0.51 1.32 27.50
N THR A 85 0.64 0.38 26.59
CA THR A 85 1.67 0.38 25.55
C THR A 85 1.14 1.11 24.30
N ARG A 86 1.84 2.16 23.88
CA ARG A 86 1.53 2.90 22.66
C ARG A 86 1.87 2.04 21.44
N THR A 87 0.91 1.87 20.55
CA THR A 87 1.09 1.14 19.30
C THR A 87 1.09 2.09 18.09
N VAL A 88 2.06 1.92 17.22
CA VAL A 88 2.23 2.72 16.01
C VAL A 88 2.38 1.79 14.82
N LEU A 89 1.62 2.03 13.74
CA LEU A 89 1.75 1.30 12.48
C LEU A 89 2.76 2.02 11.57
N LEU A 90 3.86 1.34 11.25
CA LEU A 90 4.85 1.81 10.28
C LEU A 90 4.76 0.96 9.00
N THR A 91 4.44 1.57 7.89
CA THR A 91 4.23 0.84 6.64
C THR A 91 4.73 1.59 5.41
N GLY A 92 5.13 0.85 4.38
CA GLY A 92 5.41 1.39 3.05
C GLY A 92 4.17 1.60 2.19
N ASP A 93 3.01 1.10 2.61
CA ASP A 93 1.74 1.25 1.91
C ASP A 93 1.26 2.70 1.88
N ASN A 94 0.28 3.00 1.00
CA ASN A 94 -0.31 4.32 0.96
C ASN A 94 -1.14 4.62 2.23
N GLN A 95 -1.35 5.91 2.49
CA GLN A 95 -2.03 6.38 3.70
C GLN A 95 -3.46 5.82 3.86
N LYS A 96 -4.21 5.67 2.77
CA LYS A 96 -5.58 5.15 2.81
C LYS A 96 -5.62 3.69 3.20
N THR A 97 -4.78 2.85 2.57
CA THR A 97 -4.64 1.43 2.89
C THR A 97 -4.17 1.22 4.32
N ALA A 98 -3.15 1.96 4.74
CA ALA A 98 -2.64 1.90 6.10
C ALA A 98 -3.68 2.32 7.14
N GLY A 99 -4.43 3.37 6.87
CA GLY A 99 -5.53 3.83 7.72
C GLY A 99 -6.65 2.80 7.85
N TYR A 100 -7.00 2.12 6.76
CA TYR A 100 -7.98 1.04 6.79
C TYR A 100 -7.55 -0.10 7.73
N PHE A 101 -6.32 -0.61 7.58
CA PHE A 101 -5.82 -1.69 8.43
C PHE A 101 -5.61 -1.27 9.89
N ALA A 102 -5.12 -0.07 10.12
CA ALA A 102 -4.96 0.47 11.48
C ALA A 102 -6.31 0.55 12.22
N LYS A 103 -7.35 1.01 11.54
CA LYS A 103 -8.71 1.05 12.07
C LYS A 103 -9.25 -0.35 12.38
N GLN A 104 -8.96 -1.34 11.54
CA GLN A 104 -9.38 -2.73 11.73
C GLN A 104 -8.76 -3.35 13.00
N VAL A 105 -7.52 -3.03 13.32
CA VAL A 105 -6.81 -3.55 14.49
C VAL A 105 -6.88 -2.64 15.72
N GLY A 106 -7.36 -1.41 15.58
CA GLY A 106 -7.50 -0.46 16.69
C GLY A 106 -6.24 0.37 16.97
N ILE A 107 -5.36 0.55 15.99
CA ILE A 107 -4.20 1.43 16.07
C ILE A 107 -4.61 2.84 15.65
N SER A 108 -4.36 3.84 16.49
CA SER A 108 -4.69 5.25 16.22
C SER A 108 -3.58 6.01 15.49
N GLU A 109 -2.33 5.59 15.64
CA GLU A 109 -1.18 6.27 15.04
C GLU A 109 -0.62 5.47 13.87
N VAL A 110 -0.61 6.10 12.70
CA VAL A 110 -0.16 5.50 11.44
C VAL A 110 0.87 6.39 10.78
N ARG A 111 1.98 5.80 10.36
CA ARG A 111 2.98 6.41 9.50
C ARG A 111 3.12 5.57 8.24
N ALA A 112 2.54 6.05 7.16
CA ALA A 112 2.49 5.38 5.88
C ALA A 112 3.51 5.93 4.89
N GLN A 113 3.64 5.28 3.75
CA GLN A 113 4.53 5.66 2.64
C GLN A 113 6.01 5.74 3.04
N LEU A 114 6.42 4.92 4.01
CA LEU A 114 7.79 4.90 4.51
C LEU A 114 8.68 3.97 3.68
N LEU A 115 9.83 4.49 3.27
CA LEU A 115 10.93 3.67 2.77
C LEU A 115 11.58 2.88 3.93
N PRO A 116 12.33 1.80 3.65
CA PRO A 116 12.98 1.00 4.69
C PRO A 116 13.82 1.82 5.66
N GLU A 117 14.61 2.78 5.15
CA GLU A 117 15.45 3.66 5.95
C GLU A 117 14.61 4.60 6.84
N GLN A 118 13.50 5.07 6.31
CA GLN A 118 12.58 5.95 7.03
C GLN A 118 11.84 5.23 8.17
N LYS A 119 11.62 3.92 8.05
CA LYS A 119 11.06 3.11 9.14
C LYS A 119 12.02 3.08 10.33
N ALA A 120 13.31 2.84 10.09
CA ALA A 120 14.34 2.86 11.13
C ALA A 120 14.45 4.23 11.80
N GLU A 121 14.43 5.31 11.00
CA GLU A 121 14.45 6.69 11.51
C GLU A 121 13.21 7.01 12.37
N ALA A 122 12.04 6.53 11.96
CA ALA A 122 10.80 6.71 12.73
C ALA A 122 10.89 6.02 14.11
N VAL A 123 11.47 4.82 14.19
CA VAL A 123 11.71 4.13 15.47
C VAL A 123 12.67 4.92 16.35
N LEU A 124 13.77 5.43 15.79
CA LEU A 124 14.72 6.27 16.54
C LEU A 124 14.07 7.54 17.09
N LYS A 125 13.24 8.21 16.31
CA LYS A 125 12.48 9.38 16.75
C LYS A 125 11.53 9.06 17.92
N LEU A 126 10.86 7.92 17.86
CA LEU A 126 10.00 7.46 18.96
C LEU A 126 10.80 7.16 20.24
N GLN A 127 11.99 6.59 20.12
CA GLN A 127 12.89 6.33 21.25
C GLN A 127 13.37 7.63 21.89
N VAL A 128 13.74 8.65 21.10
CA VAL A 128 14.17 9.97 21.60
C VAL A 128 13.05 10.68 22.35
N GLN A 129 11.78 10.44 22.00
CA GLN A 129 10.62 10.98 22.72
C GLN A 129 10.35 10.29 24.08
N GLY A 130 11.26 9.46 24.55
CA GLY A 130 11.21 8.80 25.87
C GLY A 130 10.57 7.41 25.85
N GLY A 131 10.37 6.82 24.67
CA GLY A 131 9.81 5.48 24.51
C GLY A 131 10.88 4.38 24.47
N ARG A 132 10.58 3.24 25.08
CA ARG A 132 11.24 1.97 24.76
C ARG A 132 10.48 1.34 23.61
N CYS A 133 11.18 1.03 22.49
CA CYS A 133 10.60 0.30 21.38
C CYS A 133 10.92 -1.19 21.50
N ALA A 134 9.89 -1.99 21.32
CA ALA A 134 10.02 -3.45 21.24
C ALA A 134 10.12 -3.90 19.76
#